data_0f9475c89e40ae4fafd76f5e163b082b
#
_entry.id   0f9475c89e40ae4fafd76f5e163b082b
#
_cell.length_a   1.000
_cell.length_b   1.000
_cell.length_c   1.000
_cell.angle_alpha   90.00
_cell.angle_beta   90.00
_cell.angle_gamma   90.00
#
_symmetry.space_group_name_H-M   'P 1'
#
loop_
_entity.id
_entity.type
_entity.pdbx_description
1 polymer ?
#
loop_
_entity_poly.entity_id
_entity_poly.type
_entity_poly.pdbx_seq_one_letter_code
_entity_poly.pdbx_strand_id
1 'polypeptide(L)'
;AAALGDIFVTATGCCKTITTEHMTAMKDGAILSNAGHFNCEIDMEALEAFAVEKKERRNNIMGYKLPNGKWVNVIGEGRLVNIAAADGHPAEIMDLSFAVQAMSAKYIKENHKNLQNIVIDVSAEIDDIIARRKLKAWGIEIDKLTPEQEAYLDSWQV
;
A
#
# COMPACT_ATOMS: atom_id res chain seq x y z
N ALA A 1 0.41 -5.76 23.08
CA ALA A 1 1.06 -4.83 22.13
C ALA A 1 0.64 -3.38 22.39
N ALA A 2 -0.63 -3.09 22.69
CA ALA A 2 -1.15 -1.72 22.83
C ALA A 2 -0.37 -0.87 23.86
N ALA A 3 -0.02 -1.42 25.02
CA ALA A 3 0.73 -0.70 26.06
C ALA A 3 2.21 -0.46 25.74
N LEU A 4 2.76 -1.11 24.72
CA LEU A 4 4.19 -1.09 24.39
C LEU A 4 4.51 -0.22 23.18
N GLY A 5 3.61 -0.16 22.21
CA GLY A 5 3.80 0.55 20.96
C GLY A 5 3.71 2.07 21.10
N ASP A 6 4.39 2.79 20.24
CA ASP A 6 4.31 4.24 20.07
C ASP A 6 3.56 4.59 18.77
N ILE A 7 3.71 3.75 17.73
CA ILE A 7 3.08 3.91 16.43
C ILE A 7 2.40 2.58 16.06
N PHE A 8 1.16 2.67 15.63
CA PHE A 8 0.33 1.53 15.23
C PHE A 8 -0.11 1.72 13.78
N VAL A 9 0.23 0.74 12.94
CA VAL A 9 -0.22 0.71 11.54
C VAL A 9 -1.10 -0.50 11.35
N THR A 10 -2.35 -0.28 10.98
CA THR A 10 -3.29 -1.36 10.64
C THR A 10 -3.23 -1.67 9.14
N ALA A 11 -3.23 -2.96 8.79
CA ALA A 11 -3.19 -3.44 7.40
C ALA A 11 -3.83 -4.84 7.31
N THR A 12 -4.91 -5.07 8.07
CA THR A 12 -5.49 -6.42 8.23
C THR A 12 -6.64 -6.70 7.27
N GLY A 13 -7.26 -5.65 6.72
CA GLY A 13 -8.51 -5.76 5.96
C GLY A 13 -9.72 -6.11 6.82
N CYS A 14 -9.60 -6.07 8.15
CA CYS A 14 -10.65 -6.43 9.10
C CYS A 14 -11.16 -5.20 9.86
N CYS A 15 -12.47 -5.11 10.11
CA CYS A 15 -13.03 -4.00 10.87
C CYS A 15 -12.63 -4.08 12.35
N LYS A 16 -12.52 -2.89 13.01
CA LYS A 16 -12.32 -2.74 14.45
C LYS A 16 -11.10 -3.48 15.00
N THR A 17 -10.01 -3.50 14.25
CA THR A 17 -8.73 -4.06 14.69
C THR A 17 -8.18 -3.28 15.89
N ILE A 18 -8.37 -1.96 15.91
CA ILE A 18 -8.05 -1.08 17.04
C ILE A 18 -9.35 -0.48 17.58
N THR A 19 -9.68 -0.84 18.81
CA THR A 19 -10.86 -0.37 19.55
C THR A 19 -10.48 0.62 20.65
N THR A 20 -11.47 1.26 21.27
CA THR A 20 -11.27 2.15 22.43
C THR A 20 -10.58 1.48 23.61
N GLU A 21 -10.77 0.18 23.79
CA GLU A 21 -10.07 -0.61 24.82
C GLU A 21 -8.55 -0.59 24.57
N HIS A 22 -8.13 -0.88 23.31
CA HIS A 22 -6.73 -0.80 22.93
C HIS A 22 -6.18 0.61 23.10
N MET A 23 -6.92 1.64 22.65
CA MET A 23 -6.50 3.05 22.74
C MET A 23 -6.33 3.49 24.21
N THR A 24 -7.18 3.04 25.11
CA THR A 24 -7.08 3.33 26.55
C THR A 24 -5.80 2.77 27.16
N ALA A 25 -5.35 1.59 26.70
CA ALA A 25 -4.12 0.94 27.14
C ALA A 25 -2.86 1.56 26.53
N MET A 26 -2.95 2.30 25.41
CA MET A 26 -1.82 2.89 24.71
C MET A 26 -1.09 3.93 25.56
N LYS A 27 0.15 4.25 25.14
CA LYS A 27 0.93 5.36 25.70
C LYS A 27 0.29 6.69 25.34
N ASP A 28 0.54 7.70 26.17
CA ASP A 28 0.15 9.08 25.84
C ASP A 28 0.90 9.54 24.56
N GLY A 29 0.16 10.12 23.63
CA GLY A 29 0.70 10.58 22.35
C GLY A 29 0.84 9.49 21.29
N ALA A 30 0.37 8.27 21.51
CA ALA A 30 0.40 7.19 20.52
C ALA A 30 -0.19 7.62 19.16
N ILE A 31 0.41 7.15 18.08
CA ILE A 31 0.02 7.49 16.70
C ILE A 31 -0.64 6.28 16.05
N LEU A 32 -1.83 6.49 15.49
CA LEU A 32 -2.61 5.50 14.76
C LEU A 32 -2.66 5.84 13.28
N SER A 33 -2.38 4.86 12.43
CA SER A 33 -2.42 4.99 10.97
C SER A 33 -3.07 3.75 10.37
N ASN A 34 -3.90 3.95 9.35
CA ASN A 34 -4.49 2.85 8.62
C ASN A 34 -3.86 2.73 7.23
N ALA A 35 -3.27 1.58 6.93
CA ALA A 35 -2.82 1.19 5.60
C ALA A 35 -3.75 0.14 4.95
N GLY A 36 -4.86 -0.19 5.61
CA GLY A 36 -5.92 -1.01 5.04
C GLY A 36 -6.81 -0.23 4.08
N HIS A 37 -7.49 -0.94 3.20
CA HIS A 37 -8.24 -0.35 2.10
C HIS A 37 -9.44 0.51 2.57
N PHE A 38 -10.13 0.06 3.62
CA PHE A 38 -11.30 0.75 4.18
C PHE A 38 -10.98 1.38 5.53
N ASN A 39 -11.69 2.45 5.86
CA ASN A 39 -11.56 3.20 7.11
C ASN A 39 -12.26 2.52 8.31
N CYS A 40 -12.30 1.21 8.38
CA CYS A 40 -12.99 0.46 9.42
C CYS A 40 -12.06 -0.26 10.40
N GLU A 41 -10.74 -0.29 10.12
CA GLU A 41 -9.77 -0.99 10.97
C GLU A 41 -9.54 -0.28 12.31
N ILE A 42 -9.55 1.05 12.32
CA ILE A 42 -9.55 1.86 13.53
C ILE A 42 -11.01 2.25 13.79
N ASP A 43 -11.53 1.93 14.98
CA ASP A 43 -12.92 2.24 15.35
C ASP A 43 -13.07 3.75 15.64
N MET A 44 -13.14 4.54 14.55
CA MET A 44 -13.22 6.00 14.63
C MET A 44 -14.51 6.48 15.23
N GLU A 45 -15.63 5.80 14.95
CA GLU A 45 -16.95 6.14 15.51
C GLU A 45 -16.94 6.03 17.04
N ALA A 46 -16.43 4.90 17.54
CA ALA A 46 -16.31 4.70 18.98
C ALA A 46 -15.29 5.67 19.60
N LEU A 47 -14.18 5.99 18.92
CA LEU A 47 -13.19 6.95 19.39
C LEU A 47 -13.79 8.36 19.49
N GLU A 48 -14.52 8.82 18.50
CA GLU A 48 -15.17 10.14 18.51
C GLU A 48 -16.23 10.26 19.63
N ALA A 49 -16.99 9.21 19.87
CA ALA A 49 -17.96 9.17 20.96
C ALA A 49 -17.29 9.08 22.35
N PHE A 50 -16.11 8.47 22.43
CA PHE A 50 -15.40 8.24 23.70
C PHE A 50 -14.47 9.39 24.10
N ALA A 51 -13.95 10.16 23.14
CA ALA A 51 -13.02 11.25 23.40
C ALA A 51 -13.70 12.44 24.11
N VAL A 52 -12.99 13.02 25.07
CA VAL A 52 -13.47 14.21 25.82
C VAL A 52 -13.03 15.52 25.16
N GLU A 53 -12.03 15.48 24.27
CA GLU A 53 -11.53 16.62 23.52
C GLU A 53 -10.98 16.16 22.18
N LYS A 54 -11.19 16.95 21.12
CA LYS A 54 -10.63 16.73 19.78
C LYS A 54 -9.87 17.98 19.33
N LYS A 55 -8.64 17.80 18.86
CA LYS A 55 -7.79 18.91 18.44
C LYS A 55 -6.89 18.53 17.27
N GLU A 56 -6.88 19.32 16.23
CA GLU A 56 -5.91 19.16 15.16
C GLU A 56 -4.49 19.42 15.69
N ARG A 57 -3.58 18.49 15.48
CA ARG A 57 -2.18 18.54 15.88
C ARG A 57 -1.28 19.05 14.77
N ARG A 58 -1.53 18.57 13.56
CA ARG A 58 -0.90 18.95 12.30
C ARG A 58 -1.89 18.70 11.17
N ASN A 59 -1.61 19.20 10.00
CA ASN A 59 -2.36 18.84 8.80
C ASN A 59 -2.50 17.32 8.68
N ASN A 60 -3.71 16.84 8.48
CA ASN A 60 -4.08 15.41 8.44
C ASN A 60 -3.80 14.59 9.72
N ILE A 61 -3.51 15.22 10.85
CA ILE A 61 -3.32 14.52 12.12
C ILE A 61 -4.26 15.11 13.17
N MET A 62 -5.24 14.31 13.59
CA MET A 62 -6.21 14.68 14.61
C MET A 62 -5.85 13.99 15.94
N GLY A 63 -5.71 14.79 16.99
CA GLY A 63 -5.55 14.31 18.37
C GLY A 63 -6.89 14.16 19.06
N TYR A 64 -7.05 13.06 19.78
CA TYR A 64 -8.23 12.73 20.59
C TYR A 64 -7.77 12.53 22.04
N LYS A 65 -8.34 13.32 22.96
CA LYS A 65 -8.08 13.16 24.39
C LYS A 65 -9.05 12.16 24.98
N LEU A 66 -8.52 11.13 25.60
CA LEU A 66 -9.31 10.09 26.24
C LEU A 66 -9.72 10.49 27.68
N PRO A 67 -10.75 9.88 28.27
CA PRO A 67 -11.18 10.17 29.64
C PRO A 67 -10.08 9.96 30.71
N ASN A 68 -9.10 9.09 30.43
CA ASN A 68 -7.93 8.88 31.29
C ASN A 68 -6.86 9.98 31.19
N GLY A 69 -7.13 11.04 30.42
CA GLY A 69 -6.23 12.18 30.21
C GLY A 69 -5.18 12.02 29.12
N LYS A 70 -4.97 10.80 28.60
CA LYS A 70 -4.03 10.53 27.52
C LYS A 70 -4.55 11.01 26.17
N TRP A 71 -3.64 11.28 25.26
CA TRP A 71 -3.94 11.60 23.86
C TRP A 71 -3.58 10.45 22.95
N VAL A 72 -4.43 10.18 21.98
CA VAL A 72 -4.07 9.38 20.78
C VAL A 72 -4.19 10.25 19.53
N ASN A 73 -3.30 10.08 18.59
CA ASN A 73 -3.26 10.86 17.37
C ASN A 73 -3.56 9.97 16.18
N VAL A 74 -4.53 10.35 15.36
CA VAL A 74 -4.96 9.56 14.21
C VAL A 74 -4.60 10.30 12.93
N ILE A 75 -3.89 9.62 12.02
CA ILE A 75 -3.52 10.14 10.72
C ILE A 75 -4.67 9.90 9.74
N GLY A 76 -5.02 10.94 8.97
CA GLY A 76 -6.00 10.86 7.89
C GLY A 76 -7.39 10.43 8.34
N GLU A 77 -7.75 10.63 9.62
CA GLU A 77 -9.03 10.21 10.20
C GLU A 77 -9.31 8.69 10.03
N GLY A 78 -8.26 7.87 10.10
CA GLY A 78 -8.37 6.41 9.93
C GLY A 78 -8.58 5.94 8.49
N ARG A 79 -8.59 6.86 7.51
CA ARG A 79 -8.64 6.51 6.08
C ARG A 79 -7.29 5.95 5.61
N LEU A 80 -7.27 5.32 4.43
CA LEU A 80 -6.05 4.80 3.81
C LEU A 80 -4.98 5.90 3.71
N VAL A 81 -3.92 5.78 4.52
CA VAL A 81 -2.97 6.86 4.82
C VAL A 81 -2.23 7.40 3.60
N ASN A 82 -1.83 6.54 2.68
CA ASN A 82 -1.09 6.93 1.48
C ASN A 82 -1.93 7.76 0.49
N ILE A 83 -3.26 7.72 0.60
CA ILE A 83 -4.17 8.52 -0.23
C ILE A 83 -4.67 9.74 0.56
N ALA A 84 -5.01 9.55 1.85
CA ALA A 84 -5.65 10.59 2.64
C ALA A 84 -4.65 11.63 3.22
N ALA A 85 -3.41 11.22 3.46
CA ALA A 85 -2.41 12.03 4.16
C ALA A 85 -1.02 12.04 3.49
N ALA A 86 -0.90 11.47 2.28
CA ALA A 86 0.32 11.48 1.48
C ALA A 86 -0.02 11.66 -0.01
N ASP A 87 0.99 11.82 -0.85
CA ASP A 87 0.81 12.08 -2.28
C ASP A 87 0.49 10.81 -3.10
N GLY A 88 0.51 9.64 -2.47
CA GLY A 88 0.32 8.35 -3.14
C GLY A 88 1.54 7.95 -3.98
N HIS A 89 1.30 7.14 -5.01
CA HIS A 89 2.34 6.73 -5.95
C HIS A 89 2.43 7.71 -7.13
N PRO A 90 3.63 8.03 -7.63
CA PRO A 90 3.78 8.81 -8.86
C PRO A 90 3.01 8.20 -10.04
N ALA A 91 2.43 9.05 -10.88
CA ALA A 91 1.65 8.62 -12.03
C ALA A 91 2.46 7.72 -12.97
N GLU A 92 3.76 7.98 -13.10
CA GLU A 92 4.68 7.20 -13.92
C GLU A 92 4.85 5.74 -13.44
N ILE A 93 4.81 5.53 -12.14
CA ILE A 93 4.86 4.19 -11.55
C ILE A 93 3.52 3.48 -11.74
N MET A 94 2.41 4.19 -11.52
CA MET A 94 1.07 3.62 -11.70
C MET A 94 0.77 3.28 -13.15
N ASP A 95 1.29 4.05 -14.10
CA ASP A 95 1.19 3.77 -15.53
C ASP A 95 1.78 2.39 -15.90
N LEU A 96 2.94 2.05 -15.34
CA LEU A 96 3.53 0.71 -15.50
C LEU A 96 2.61 -0.38 -14.94
N SER A 97 2.11 -0.20 -13.72
CA SER A 97 1.21 -1.18 -13.08
C SER A 97 -0.07 -1.38 -13.88
N PHE A 98 -0.68 -0.31 -14.36
CA PHE A 98 -1.91 -0.39 -15.17
C PHE A 98 -1.64 -1.00 -16.55
N ALA A 99 -0.48 -0.74 -17.15
CA ALA A 99 -0.09 -1.37 -18.41
C ALA A 99 0.05 -2.90 -18.26
N VAL A 100 0.69 -3.37 -17.15
CA VAL A 100 0.78 -4.80 -16.83
C VAL A 100 -0.60 -5.42 -16.66
N GLN A 101 -1.49 -4.77 -15.91
CA GLN A 101 -2.87 -5.25 -15.72
C GLN A 101 -3.64 -5.34 -17.03
N ALA A 102 -3.56 -4.32 -17.88
CA ALA A 102 -4.23 -4.30 -19.18
C ALA A 102 -3.71 -5.39 -20.13
N MET A 103 -2.40 -5.56 -20.21
CA MET A 103 -1.78 -6.60 -21.04
C MET A 103 -2.07 -8.01 -20.52
N SER A 104 -2.10 -8.20 -19.19
CA SER A 104 -2.50 -9.47 -18.57
C SER A 104 -3.96 -9.81 -18.87
N ALA A 105 -4.86 -8.84 -18.77
CA ALA A 105 -6.27 -9.04 -19.12
C ALA A 105 -6.43 -9.41 -20.61
N LYS A 106 -5.67 -8.76 -21.50
CA LYS A 106 -5.63 -9.11 -22.94
C LYS A 106 -5.13 -10.54 -23.12
N TYR A 107 -4.03 -10.91 -22.48
CA TYR A 107 -3.45 -12.26 -22.53
C TYR A 107 -4.47 -13.32 -22.11
N ILE A 108 -5.16 -13.13 -21.00
CA ILE A 108 -6.20 -14.04 -20.52
C ILE A 108 -7.33 -14.16 -21.54
N LYS A 109 -7.80 -13.02 -22.08
CA LYS A 109 -8.88 -13.02 -23.10
C LYS A 109 -8.48 -13.83 -24.32
N GLU A 110 -7.26 -13.72 -24.80
CA GLU A 110 -6.77 -14.38 -26.01
C GLU A 110 -6.47 -15.86 -25.80
N ASN A 111 -6.06 -16.25 -24.58
CA ASN A 111 -5.57 -17.60 -24.27
C ASN A 111 -6.46 -18.41 -23.32
N HIS A 112 -7.59 -17.87 -22.85
CA HIS A 112 -8.43 -18.47 -21.79
C HIS A 112 -8.80 -19.95 -22.01
N LYS A 113 -8.93 -20.38 -23.27
CA LYS A 113 -9.29 -21.78 -23.61
C LYS A 113 -8.16 -22.78 -23.26
N ASN A 114 -6.93 -22.29 -23.20
CA ASN A 114 -5.73 -23.09 -22.97
C ASN A 114 -5.16 -22.91 -21.56
N LEU A 115 -5.70 -21.95 -20.79
CA LEU A 115 -5.23 -21.69 -19.43
C LEU A 115 -5.90 -22.62 -18.43
N GLN A 116 -5.13 -23.05 -17.43
CA GLN A 116 -5.63 -23.82 -16.31
C GLN A 116 -6.14 -22.90 -15.18
N ASN A 117 -7.00 -23.45 -14.30
CA ASN A 117 -7.47 -22.76 -13.10
C ASN A 117 -6.41 -22.73 -11.98
N ILE A 118 -5.31 -22.05 -12.23
CA ILE A 118 -4.20 -21.88 -11.29
C ILE A 118 -3.75 -20.42 -11.28
N VAL A 119 -2.93 -20.05 -10.32
CA VAL A 119 -2.21 -18.76 -10.37
C VAL A 119 -1.17 -18.86 -11.48
N ILE A 120 -1.17 -17.88 -12.36
CA ILE A 120 -0.27 -17.80 -13.52
C ILE A 120 0.54 -16.52 -13.37
N ASP A 121 1.85 -16.65 -13.40
CA ASP A 121 2.74 -15.50 -13.37
C ASP A 121 2.63 -14.68 -14.66
N VAL A 122 2.81 -13.36 -14.54
CA VAL A 122 2.90 -12.49 -15.70
C VAL A 122 4.12 -12.89 -16.53
N SER A 123 3.95 -13.08 -17.83
CA SER A 123 5.07 -13.50 -18.68
C SER A 123 6.14 -12.40 -18.75
N ALA A 124 7.41 -12.80 -18.74
CA ALA A 124 8.56 -11.91 -18.92
C ALA A 124 8.46 -11.08 -20.22
N GLU A 125 7.78 -11.60 -21.25
CA GLU A 125 7.54 -10.89 -22.51
C GLU A 125 6.65 -9.67 -22.30
N ILE A 126 5.60 -9.77 -21.48
CA ILE A 126 4.70 -8.64 -21.14
C ILE A 126 5.50 -7.57 -20.39
N ASP A 127 6.30 -7.97 -19.42
CA ASP A 127 7.14 -7.05 -18.64
C ASP A 127 8.15 -6.32 -19.54
N ASP A 128 8.86 -7.03 -20.39
CA ASP A 128 9.86 -6.46 -21.30
C ASP A 128 9.22 -5.46 -22.28
N ILE A 129 8.09 -5.82 -22.89
CA ILE A 129 7.35 -4.92 -23.79
C ILE A 129 6.97 -3.61 -23.09
N ILE A 130 6.46 -3.69 -21.87
CA ILE A 130 6.02 -2.52 -21.11
C ILE A 130 7.21 -1.67 -20.69
N ALA A 131 8.28 -2.29 -20.16
CA ALA A 131 9.48 -1.60 -19.75
C ALA A 131 10.14 -0.86 -20.94
N ARG A 132 10.29 -1.51 -22.08
CA ARG A 132 10.86 -0.88 -23.29
C ARG A 132 10.01 0.26 -23.82
N ARG A 133 8.67 0.12 -23.78
CA ARG A 133 7.77 1.21 -24.18
C ARG A 133 7.91 2.42 -23.27
N LYS A 134 8.04 2.19 -21.97
CA LYS A 134 8.23 3.27 -21.00
C LYS A 134 9.57 3.97 -21.19
N LEU A 135 10.66 3.23 -21.33
CA LEU A 135 11.98 3.78 -21.61
C LEU A 135 11.96 4.63 -22.89
N LYS A 136 11.35 4.10 -23.96
CA LYS A 136 11.20 4.84 -25.22
C LYS A 136 10.40 6.13 -25.04
N ALA A 137 9.32 6.12 -24.25
CA ALA A 137 8.52 7.31 -23.98
C ALA A 137 9.30 8.38 -23.22
N TRP A 138 10.30 7.97 -22.42
CA TRP A 138 11.21 8.88 -21.72
C TRP A 138 12.45 9.26 -22.54
N GLY A 139 12.58 8.76 -23.78
CA GLY A 139 13.76 9.01 -24.62
C GLY A 139 15.02 8.29 -24.11
N ILE A 140 14.85 7.24 -23.32
CA ILE A 140 15.97 6.45 -22.77
C ILE A 140 16.19 5.23 -23.66
N GLU A 141 17.41 5.06 -24.13
CA GLU A 141 17.86 3.86 -24.82
C GLU A 141 18.76 3.05 -23.88
N ILE A 142 18.58 1.74 -23.88
CA ILE A 142 19.42 0.78 -23.15
C ILE A 142 20.14 -0.12 -24.13
N ASP A 143 21.33 -0.54 -23.78
CA ASP A 143 22.13 -1.46 -24.56
C ASP A 143 21.40 -2.82 -24.73
N LYS A 144 21.74 -3.51 -25.79
CA LYS A 144 21.34 -4.91 -25.99
C LYS A 144 22.56 -5.80 -25.70
N LEU A 145 22.30 -6.89 -25.03
CA LEU A 145 23.30 -7.90 -24.83
C LEU A 145 23.78 -8.43 -26.20
N THR A 146 25.07 -8.67 -26.32
CA THR A 146 25.59 -9.39 -27.45
C THR A 146 25.31 -10.90 -27.31
N PRO A 147 25.27 -11.66 -28.40
CA PRO A 147 25.06 -13.13 -28.30
C PRO A 147 26.06 -13.81 -27.36
N GLU A 148 27.28 -13.29 -27.27
CA GLU A 148 28.31 -13.79 -26.39
C GLU A 148 27.99 -13.53 -24.91
N GLN A 149 27.43 -12.34 -24.60
CA GLN A 149 26.98 -11.98 -23.26
C GLN A 149 25.76 -12.80 -22.84
N GLU A 150 24.81 -13.01 -23.75
CA GLU A 150 23.64 -13.88 -23.50
C GLU A 150 24.08 -15.31 -23.20
N ALA A 151 24.95 -15.87 -24.05
CA ALA A 151 25.48 -17.22 -23.84
C ALA A 151 26.26 -17.35 -22.52
N TYR A 152 26.97 -16.31 -22.10
CA TYR A 152 27.72 -16.30 -20.85
C TYR A 152 26.76 -16.33 -19.65
N LEU A 153 25.70 -15.51 -19.67
CA LEU A 153 24.69 -15.49 -18.60
C LEU A 153 23.95 -16.82 -18.46
N ASP A 154 23.62 -17.45 -19.59
CA ASP A 154 22.94 -18.75 -19.59
C ASP A 154 23.87 -19.92 -19.21
N SER A 155 25.19 -19.75 -19.35
CA SER A 155 26.17 -20.78 -19.03
C SER A 155 26.56 -20.87 -17.55
N TRP A 156 26.10 -19.90 -16.73
CA TRP A 156 26.45 -19.83 -15.31
C TRP A 156 25.72 -20.92 -14.52
N GLN A 157 26.42 -22.03 -14.29
CA GLN A 157 26.01 -23.09 -13.35
C GLN A 157 26.67 -22.81 -11.99
N VAL A 158 25.83 -22.63 -10.96
CA VAL A 158 26.27 -22.58 -9.57
C VAL A 158 26.47 -23.99 -9.04
#